data_42c71b27c61873d445419e19dd9546ff
#
_entry.id   42c71b27c61873d445419e19dd9546ff
#
_cell.length_a   1.000
_cell.length_b   1.000
_cell.length_c   1.000
_cell.angle_alpha   90.00
_cell.angle_beta   90.00
_cell.angle_gamma   90.00
#
_symmetry.space_group_name_H-M   'P 1'
#
loop_
_entity.id
_entity.type
_entity.pdbx_description
1 polymer ?
#
loop_
_entity_poly.entity_id
_entity_poly.type
_entity_poly.pdbx_seq_one_letter_code
_entity_poly.pdbx_strand_id
1 'polypeptide(L)'
;MPMEPVEVSWEIAADDSFRKVVQKGTKIAVHDWGHSVHVELQGLQPSRWYYYRFKVGNETSQVGRTRTAPPINSTPDELRFAFASCQHYETGHYTAYDHMVREDLDLIIHLGDYIYEGKGADGRFRKHHGDEIYTVDDYRTRYAQYKSDPALMATHAAAPWLVTWDDHEVDNNDADDVSQDKGVSSARLLQSRANAYKAYYEHMPLRSAQLPHGPDMPLYRRVPYGNLADFFVLDTRQYRSDQPCGDGNKIPCDGVYEEGTSILGVHQRSWLMNGLEHSAAQWNVLAQQVMMANLDRQVGPGVAVSMDKWAAYELERRDLLNWFNEAQITNPVVLTGDIHKNYACELLREFNDLDSSSVGTEFVGTSISSSGDGFDQPDNIDQLLSENPFLKYHNGERGYVSCTVNQKEWRTDYRTVPFVSRPNAPLNTRASFVVESGRPILNKV
;
A
#
# COMPACT_ATOMS: atom_id res chain seq x y z
N MET A 1 25.74 2.91 -15.28
CA MET A 1 24.92 3.55 -16.34
C MET A 1 25.79 4.61 -17.04
N PRO A 2 25.52 4.96 -18.32
CA PRO A 2 26.27 6.03 -19.00
C PRO A 2 26.06 7.36 -18.27
N MET A 3 27.06 8.24 -18.31
CA MET A 3 26.94 9.59 -17.71
C MET A 3 26.21 10.58 -18.63
N GLU A 4 26.10 10.25 -19.91
CA GLU A 4 25.49 11.14 -20.89
C GLU A 4 23.96 11.14 -20.79
N PRO A 5 23.31 12.31 -20.92
CA PRO A 5 21.86 12.40 -21.02
C PRO A 5 21.32 11.62 -22.22
N VAL A 6 20.16 10.98 -22.03
CA VAL A 6 19.49 10.17 -23.07
C VAL A 6 18.13 10.80 -23.38
N GLU A 7 17.86 11.06 -24.66
CA GLU A 7 16.54 11.48 -25.10
C GLU A 7 15.56 10.29 -25.11
N VAL A 8 14.46 10.43 -24.39
CA VAL A 8 13.37 9.48 -24.34
C VAL A 8 12.14 10.09 -25.00
N SER A 9 11.70 9.50 -26.10
CA SER A 9 10.41 9.85 -26.72
C SER A 9 9.28 9.09 -26.04
N TRP A 10 8.12 9.71 -25.91
CA TRP A 10 6.92 9.08 -25.38
C TRP A 10 5.71 9.35 -26.27
N GLU A 11 4.80 8.40 -26.31
CA GLU A 11 3.51 8.50 -27.01
C GLU A 11 2.39 7.99 -26.12
N ILE A 12 1.23 8.66 -26.16
CA ILE A 12 -0.02 8.18 -25.58
C ILE A 12 -1.10 8.15 -26.66
N ALA A 13 -1.84 7.06 -26.74
CA ALA A 13 -2.83 6.79 -27.77
C ALA A 13 -4.17 6.35 -27.18
N ALA A 14 -5.23 6.53 -27.95
CA ALA A 14 -6.57 6.04 -27.60
C ALA A 14 -6.81 4.57 -28.01
N ASP A 15 -5.83 3.92 -28.62
CA ASP A 15 -5.86 2.51 -29.02
C ASP A 15 -4.46 1.86 -28.84
N ASP A 16 -4.44 0.57 -28.58
CA ASP A 16 -3.24 -0.24 -28.30
C ASP A 16 -2.29 -0.37 -29.49
N SER A 17 -2.79 -0.18 -30.69
CA SER A 17 -2.00 -0.21 -31.94
C SER A 17 -1.40 1.13 -32.32
N PHE A 18 -1.61 2.19 -31.51
CA PHE A 18 -1.08 3.54 -31.71
C PHE A 18 -1.45 4.18 -33.05
N ARG A 19 -2.61 3.82 -33.63
CA ARG A 19 -3.17 4.49 -34.82
C ARG A 19 -3.80 5.85 -34.49
N LYS A 20 -4.22 6.04 -33.22
CA LYS A 20 -4.84 7.26 -32.72
C LYS A 20 -3.99 7.86 -31.59
N VAL A 21 -2.77 8.31 -31.93
CA VAL A 21 -1.90 9.02 -30.99
C VAL A 21 -2.58 10.32 -30.57
N VAL A 22 -2.76 10.51 -29.28
CA VAL A 22 -3.42 11.69 -28.67
C VAL A 22 -2.40 12.77 -28.35
N GLN A 23 -1.29 12.37 -27.71
CA GLN A 23 -0.17 13.24 -27.39
C GLN A 23 1.15 12.48 -27.54
N LYS A 24 2.22 13.21 -27.81
CA LYS A 24 3.59 12.70 -27.84
C LYS A 24 4.57 13.81 -27.50
N GLY A 25 5.74 13.45 -27.10
CA GLY A 25 6.81 14.40 -26.78
C GLY A 25 8.13 13.70 -26.46
N THR A 26 9.08 14.47 -25.93
CA THR A 26 10.36 13.96 -25.48
C THR A 26 10.66 14.44 -24.05
N LYS A 27 11.50 13.69 -23.34
CA LYS A 27 12.10 14.06 -22.04
C LYS A 27 13.56 13.62 -22.07
N ILE A 28 14.38 14.36 -21.36
CA ILE A 28 15.79 13.99 -21.19
C ILE A 28 15.95 13.19 -19.91
N ALA A 29 16.38 11.96 -20.05
CA ALA A 29 16.75 11.09 -18.95
C ALA A 29 18.20 11.36 -18.57
N VAL A 30 18.46 11.74 -17.33
CA VAL A 30 19.79 12.10 -16.83
C VAL A 30 20.28 11.08 -15.81
N HIS A 31 21.59 10.90 -15.74
CA HIS A 31 22.25 9.98 -14.82
C HIS A 31 21.87 10.23 -13.36
N ASP A 32 21.78 11.50 -12.94
CA ASP A 32 21.45 11.88 -11.57
C ASP A 32 20.09 11.36 -11.08
N TRP A 33 19.16 11.09 -12.00
CA TRP A 33 17.85 10.49 -11.74
C TRP A 33 17.74 9.06 -12.29
N GLY A 34 18.85 8.30 -12.27
CA GLY A 34 18.85 6.91 -12.70
C GLY A 34 18.38 6.68 -14.14
N HIS A 35 18.47 7.69 -15.00
CA HIS A 35 17.87 7.72 -16.35
C HIS A 35 16.36 7.45 -16.37
N SER A 36 15.64 7.71 -15.29
CA SER A 36 14.17 7.71 -15.26
C SER A 36 13.58 8.99 -15.85
N VAL A 37 12.36 8.90 -16.34
CA VAL A 37 11.58 10.07 -16.78
C VAL A 37 10.15 9.99 -16.25
N HIS A 38 9.65 11.10 -15.75
CA HIS A 38 8.26 11.27 -15.36
C HIS A 38 7.56 12.18 -16.37
N VAL A 39 6.45 11.70 -16.92
CA VAL A 39 5.66 12.44 -17.91
C VAL A 39 4.28 12.72 -17.34
N GLU A 40 4.04 13.96 -16.99
CA GLU A 40 2.74 14.43 -16.54
C GLU A 40 1.94 14.98 -17.73
N LEU A 41 0.78 14.37 -17.97
CA LEU A 41 -0.07 14.71 -19.10
C LEU A 41 -1.26 15.56 -18.63
N GLN A 42 -1.61 16.55 -19.42
CA GLN A 42 -2.76 17.42 -19.20
C GLN A 42 -3.70 17.37 -20.41
N GLY A 43 -4.99 17.72 -20.21
CA GLY A 43 -5.95 17.81 -21.28
C GLY A 43 -6.45 16.48 -21.84
N LEU A 44 -6.14 15.35 -21.20
CA LEU A 44 -6.75 14.07 -21.52
C LEU A 44 -8.23 14.07 -21.10
N GLN A 45 -9.06 13.37 -21.86
CA GLN A 45 -10.47 13.24 -21.51
C GLN A 45 -10.65 12.36 -20.29
N PRO A 46 -11.51 12.70 -19.32
CA PRO A 46 -11.73 11.91 -18.12
C PRO A 46 -12.44 10.58 -18.41
N SER A 47 -12.37 9.64 -17.46
CA SER A 47 -13.00 8.30 -17.52
C SER A 47 -12.62 7.49 -18.75
N ARG A 48 -11.42 7.67 -19.29
CA ARG A 48 -10.98 6.99 -20.52
C ARG A 48 -9.72 6.18 -20.32
N TRP A 49 -9.68 5.05 -21.01
CA TRP A 49 -8.50 4.25 -21.19
C TRP A 49 -7.59 4.84 -22.25
N TYR A 50 -6.28 4.81 -21.99
CA TYR A 50 -5.21 5.20 -22.89
C TYR A 50 -4.10 4.16 -22.86
N TYR A 51 -3.30 4.13 -23.93
CA TYR A 51 -2.14 3.26 -24.09
C TYR A 51 -0.90 4.13 -24.28
N TYR A 52 0.18 3.78 -23.58
CA TYR A 52 1.42 4.54 -23.64
C TYR A 52 2.62 3.65 -23.91
N ARG A 53 3.64 4.25 -24.51
CA ARG A 53 4.95 3.62 -24.71
C ARG A 53 6.04 4.67 -24.74
N PHE A 54 7.27 4.21 -24.45
CA PHE A 54 8.47 5.00 -24.49
C PHE A 54 9.42 4.44 -25.54
N LYS A 55 10.31 5.30 -26.10
CA LYS A 55 11.28 4.92 -27.12
C LYS A 55 12.61 5.60 -26.86
N VAL A 56 13.69 4.81 -27.00
CA VAL A 56 15.08 5.29 -26.95
C VAL A 56 15.81 4.69 -28.14
N GLY A 57 16.27 5.50 -29.06
CA GLY A 57 16.86 5.02 -30.30
C GLY A 57 15.87 4.10 -31.06
N ASN A 58 16.28 2.85 -31.30
CA ASN A 58 15.46 1.83 -31.97
C ASN A 58 14.64 0.95 -31.01
N GLU A 59 14.85 1.10 -29.71
CA GLU A 59 14.16 0.31 -28.68
C GLU A 59 12.82 0.94 -28.30
N THR A 60 11.82 0.10 -28.09
CA THR A 60 10.48 0.52 -27.63
C THR A 60 10.10 -0.28 -26.40
N SER A 61 9.60 0.40 -25.39
CA SER A 61 9.09 -0.25 -24.18
C SER A 61 7.87 -1.14 -24.47
N GLN A 62 7.54 -2.01 -23.52
CA GLN A 62 6.21 -2.61 -23.45
C GLN A 62 5.13 -1.52 -23.49
N VAL A 63 4.01 -1.83 -24.14
CA VAL A 63 2.82 -0.96 -24.12
C VAL A 63 2.17 -1.06 -22.75
N GLY A 64 2.05 0.06 -22.07
CA GLY A 64 1.26 0.17 -20.84
C GLY A 64 -0.15 0.72 -21.12
N ARG A 65 -1.10 0.33 -20.28
CA ARG A 65 -2.48 0.82 -20.28
C ARG A 65 -2.71 1.67 -19.02
N THR A 66 -3.36 2.80 -19.17
CA THR A 66 -3.71 3.67 -18.04
C THR A 66 -5.11 4.26 -18.23
N ARG A 67 -5.73 4.66 -17.14
CA ARG A 67 -7.07 5.27 -17.14
C ARG A 67 -7.03 6.62 -16.46
N THR A 68 -7.69 7.60 -17.07
CA THR A 68 -7.93 8.88 -16.40
C THR A 68 -9.07 8.75 -15.39
N ALA A 69 -8.92 9.40 -14.25
CA ALA A 69 -9.98 9.45 -13.24
C ALA A 69 -11.25 10.12 -13.80
N PRO A 70 -12.43 9.80 -13.26
CA PRO A 70 -13.66 10.54 -13.54
C PRO A 70 -13.55 12.00 -13.10
N PRO A 71 -14.37 12.93 -13.65
CA PRO A 71 -14.42 14.30 -13.16
C PRO A 71 -14.80 14.33 -11.66
N ILE A 72 -14.21 15.25 -10.90
CA ILE A 72 -14.39 15.32 -9.44
C ILE A 72 -15.87 15.35 -9.01
N ASN A 73 -16.72 16.05 -9.75
CA ASN A 73 -18.14 16.17 -9.43
C ASN A 73 -19.04 15.16 -10.16
N SER A 74 -18.47 14.15 -10.80
CA SER A 74 -19.24 13.08 -11.43
C SER A 74 -19.52 11.95 -10.44
N THR A 75 -20.57 11.17 -10.73
CA THR A 75 -20.96 10.00 -9.96
C THR A 75 -20.73 8.75 -10.81
N PRO A 76 -19.54 8.15 -10.76
CA PRO A 76 -19.27 6.89 -11.46
C PRO A 76 -20.18 5.76 -10.97
N ASP A 77 -20.56 4.87 -11.87
CA ASP A 77 -21.40 3.72 -11.52
C ASP A 77 -20.63 2.71 -10.66
N GLU A 78 -19.36 2.48 -11.01
CA GLU A 78 -18.53 1.45 -10.38
C GLU A 78 -17.04 1.83 -10.44
N LEU A 79 -16.29 1.34 -9.47
CA LEU A 79 -14.83 1.29 -9.44
C LEU A 79 -14.39 -0.12 -9.09
N ARG A 80 -13.53 -0.72 -9.91
CA ARG A 80 -12.86 -2.00 -9.66
C ARG A 80 -11.38 -1.78 -9.42
N PHE A 81 -10.89 -2.17 -8.27
CA PHE A 81 -9.47 -2.07 -7.98
C PHE A 81 -8.99 -3.26 -7.15
N ALA A 82 -7.69 -3.47 -7.15
CA ALA A 82 -7.06 -4.40 -6.24
C ALA A 82 -6.00 -3.67 -5.42
N PHE A 83 -5.76 -4.16 -4.19
CA PHE A 83 -4.60 -3.73 -3.43
C PHE A 83 -3.73 -4.91 -3.01
N ALA A 84 -2.43 -4.64 -2.92
CA ALA A 84 -1.39 -5.60 -2.59
C ALA A 84 -0.27 -4.93 -1.79
N SER A 85 0.57 -5.73 -1.14
CA SER A 85 1.76 -5.29 -0.42
C SER A 85 2.76 -6.44 -0.27
N CYS A 86 3.95 -6.16 0.27
CA CYS A 86 4.85 -7.16 0.83
C CYS A 86 5.27 -8.24 -0.18
N GLN A 87 6.00 -7.81 -1.22
CA GLN A 87 6.42 -8.68 -2.33
C GLN A 87 7.88 -9.10 -2.24
N HIS A 88 8.32 -9.73 -1.12
CA HIS A 88 9.71 -10.13 -0.92
C HIS A 88 10.21 -11.06 -2.04
N TYR A 89 11.22 -10.60 -2.79
CA TYR A 89 11.72 -11.27 -4.00
C TYR A 89 12.20 -12.71 -3.77
N GLU A 90 12.88 -12.96 -2.66
CA GLU A 90 13.52 -14.24 -2.39
C GLU A 90 12.56 -15.34 -1.88
N THR A 91 11.39 -14.95 -1.35
CA THR A 91 10.54 -15.86 -0.59
C THR A 91 9.37 -16.45 -1.37
N GLY A 92 9.14 -16.00 -2.59
CA GLY A 92 8.07 -16.57 -3.41
C GLY A 92 8.06 -16.09 -4.86
N HIS A 93 7.39 -16.84 -5.73
CA HIS A 93 7.02 -16.40 -7.06
C HIS A 93 5.86 -15.39 -6.99
N TYR A 94 5.78 -14.48 -7.94
CA TYR A 94 4.73 -13.45 -8.01
C TYR A 94 3.47 -13.95 -8.73
N THR A 95 3.09 -15.20 -8.50
CA THR A 95 1.92 -15.84 -9.14
C THR A 95 0.61 -15.07 -8.89
N ALA A 96 0.49 -14.37 -7.76
CA ALA A 96 -0.66 -13.51 -7.49
C ALA A 96 -0.82 -12.41 -8.55
N TYR A 97 0.27 -11.83 -9.03
CA TYR A 97 0.24 -10.84 -10.11
C TYR A 97 -0.14 -11.44 -11.47
N ASP A 98 0.24 -12.70 -11.77
CA ASP A 98 -0.24 -13.38 -12.98
C ASP A 98 -1.76 -13.53 -13.03
N HIS A 99 -2.39 -13.64 -11.88
CA HIS A 99 -3.85 -13.65 -11.76
C HIS A 99 -4.44 -12.23 -11.81
N MET A 100 -3.85 -11.28 -11.09
CA MET A 100 -4.30 -9.89 -11.02
C MET A 100 -4.38 -9.23 -12.41
N VAL A 101 -3.41 -9.49 -13.29
CA VAL A 101 -3.40 -8.99 -14.68
C VAL A 101 -4.66 -9.39 -15.48
N ARG A 102 -5.28 -10.51 -15.12
CA ARG A 102 -6.47 -11.03 -15.81
C ARG A 102 -7.78 -10.45 -15.29
N GLU A 103 -7.74 -9.72 -14.19
CA GLU A 103 -8.88 -8.95 -13.69
C GLU A 103 -8.95 -7.61 -14.44
N ASP A 104 -10.12 -7.16 -14.81
CA ASP A 104 -10.30 -5.87 -15.50
C ASP A 104 -10.36 -4.74 -14.46
N LEU A 105 -9.19 -4.35 -13.93
CA LEU A 105 -9.05 -3.38 -12.85
C LEU A 105 -8.90 -1.96 -13.40
N ASP A 106 -9.57 -1.02 -12.78
CA ASP A 106 -9.42 0.41 -13.03
C ASP A 106 -8.18 1.00 -12.37
N LEU A 107 -7.73 0.39 -11.25
CA LEU A 107 -6.65 0.88 -10.41
C LEU A 107 -6.02 -0.29 -9.65
N ILE A 108 -4.71 -0.24 -9.44
CA ILE A 108 -3.97 -1.09 -8.52
C ILE A 108 -3.36 -0.22 -7.44
N ILE A 109 -3.50 -0.62 -6.17
CA ILE A 109 -2.90 0.08 -5.03
C ILE A 109 -1.82 -0.82 -4.43
N HIS A 110 -0.62 -0.27 -4.21
CA HIS A 110 0.45 -0.96 -3.50
C HIS A 110 0.73 -0.23 -2.18
N LEU A 111 0.59 -0.96 -1.07
CA LEU A 111 0.60 -0.41 0.27
C LEU A 111 1.95 -0.56 0.99
N GLY A 112 3.04 -0.69 0.22
CA GLY A 112 4.38 -0.76 0.77
C GLY A 112 5.01 -2.15 0.74
N ASP A 113 6.28 -2.24 1.16
CA ASP A 113 7.14 -3.42 1.00
C ASP A 113 7.25 -3.86 -0.47
N TYR A 114 7.40 -2.87 -1.35
CA TYR A 114 7.63 -3.15 -2.76
C TYR A 114 9.01 -3.75 -3.01
N ILE A 115 10.00 -3.34 -2.23
CA ILE A 115 11.33 -3.97 -2.15
C ILE A 115 11.62 -4.34 -0.69
N TYR A 116 12.69 -5.11 -0.48
CA TYR A 116 13.26 -5.42 0.83
C TYR A 116 14.75 -5.11 0.82
N GLU A 117 15.23 -4.41 1.85
CA GLU A 117 16.60 -3.89 1.97
C GLU A 117 17.62 -4.97 2.24
N GLY A 118 17.19 -6.03 2.89
CA GLY A 118 18.06 -7.04 3.44
C GLY A 118 18.99 -7.75 2.46
N LYS A 119 20.11 -8.27 2.99
CA LYS A 119 21.09 -9.07 2.26
C LYS A 119 20.49 -10.31 1.64
N GLY A 120 21.00 -10.71 0.48
CA GLY A 120 20.63 -11.94 -0.19
C GLY A 120 20.89 -13.20 0.65
N ALA A 121 19.87 -14.04 0.86
CA ALA A 121 19.94 -15.27 1.65
C ALA A 121 20.22 -16.50 0.78
N ASP A 122 21.10 -17.39 1.29
CA ASP A 122 21.39 -18.66 0.61
C ASP A 122 20.21 -19.64 0.77
N GLY A 123 20.04 -20.54 -0.21
CA GLY A 123 19.00 -21.57 -0.19
C GLY A 123 17.61 -21.08 -0.62
N ARG A 124 17.47 -19.82 -1.00
CA ARG A 124 16.25 -19.28 -1.61
C ARG A 124 16.21 -19.61 -3.10
N PHE A 125 15.00 -19.72 -3.71
CA PHE A 125 14.88 -19.97 -5.15
C PHE A 125 15.28 -18.76 -6.01
N ARG A 126 15.14 -17.56 -5.47
CA ARG A 126 15.72 -16.31 -5.96
C ARG A 126 16.57 -15.69 -4.86
N LYS A 127 17.52 -14.87 -5.22
CA LYS A 127 18.43 -14.23 -4.28
C LYS A 127 18.59 -12.75 -4.61
N HIS A 128 18.56 -11.91 -3.58
CA HIS A 128 18.93 -10.50 -3.72
C HIS A 128 20.37 -10.36 -4.19
N HIS A 129 20.61 -9.40 -5.04
CA HIS A 129 21.97 -9.00 -5.42
C HIS A 129 22.63 -8.24 -4.27
N GLY A 130 23.82 -8.67 -3.89
CA GLY A 130 24.67 -7.97 -2.92
C GLY A 130 24.25 -8.13 -1.47
N ASP A 131 24.79 -7.24 -0.66
CA ASP A 131 24.52 -7.13 0.76
C ASP A 131 23.26 -6.27 1.01
N GLU A 132 23.00 -5.91 2.24
CA GLU A 132 22.01 -4.92 2.63
C GLU A 132 22.26 -3.58 1.95
N ILE A 133 21.20 -2.91 1.54
CA ILE A 133 21.30 -1.74 0.66
C ILE A 133 21.27 -0.43 1.45
N TYR A 134 22.18 0.52 1.09
CA TYR A 134 22.31 1.82 1.75
C TYR A 134 22.55 2.96 0.77
N THR A 135 23.20 2.69 -0.38
CA THR A 135 23.50 3.72 -1.38
C THR A 135 22.39 3.81 -2.43
N VAL A 136 22.29 4.94 -3.10
CA VAL A 136 21.30 5.10 -4.17
C VAL A 136 21.47 4.06 -5.28
N ASP A 137 22.68 3.62 -5.58
CA ASP A 137 22.94 2.61 -6.61
C ASP A 137 22.54 1.19 -6.13
N ASP A 138 22.65 0.91 -4.83
CA ASP A 138 22.14 -0.32 -4.25
C ASP A 138 20.62 -0.38 -4.37
N TYR A 139 19.92 0.69 -3.99
CA TYR A 139 18.46 0.80 -4.13
C TYR A 139 18.03 0.68 -5.59
N ARG A 140 18.68 1.38 -6.53
CA ARG A 140 18.41 1.26 -7.97
C ARG A 140 18.55 -0.18 -8.47
N THR A 141 19.61 -0.86 -8.03
CA THR A 141 19.87 -2.26 -8.37
C THR A 141 18.76 -3.17 -7.82
N ARG A 142 18.32 -2.93 -6.58
CA ARG A 142 17.25 -3.68 -5.94
C ARG A 142 15.91 -3.47 -6.66
N TYR A 143 15.54 -2.23 -6.98
CA TYR A 143 14.33 -1.94 -7.78
C TYR A 143 14.40 -2.58 -9.16
N ALA A 144 15.53 -2.51 -9.84
CA ALA A 144 15.71 -3.13 -11.16
C ALA A 144 15.54 -4.65 -11.09
N GLN A 145 16.05 -5.28 -10.02
CA GLN A 145 15.89 -6.71 -9.78
C GLN A 145 14.42 -7.11 -9.60
N TYR A 146 13.68 -6.41 -8.75
CA TYR A 146 12.25 -6.66 -8.54
C TYR A 146 11.43 -6.43 -9.81
N LYS A 147 11.68 -5.30 -10.47
CA LYS A 147 10.97 -4.92 -11.71
C LYS A 147 11.34 -5.75 -12.93
N SER A 148 12.34 -6.63 -12.84
CA SER A 148 12.63 -7.61 -13.88
C SER A 148 11.71 -8.85 -13.83
N ASP A 149 10.88 -9.00 -12.78
CA ASP A 149 9.90 -10.09 -12.71
C ASP A 149 8.80 -9.90 -13.76
N PRO A 150 8.56 -10.89 -14.64
CA PRO A 150 7.61 -10.74 -15.75
C PRO A 150 6.15 -10.51 -15.30
N ALA A 151 5.72 -11.13 -14.18
CA ALA A 151 4.37 -10.97 -13.66
C ALA A 151 4.16 -9.54 -13.12
N LEU A 152 5.15 -9.00 -12.39
CA LEU A 152 5.13 -7.63 -11.90
C LEU A 152 5.16 -6.62 -13.07
N MET A 153 6.01 -6.84 -14.09
CA MET A 153 6.06 -6.01 -15.29
C MET A 153 4.70 -5.96 -16.00
N ALA A 154 4.07 -7.13 -16.20
CA ALA A 154 2.77 -7.23 -16.85
C ALA A 154 1.68 -6.50 -16.03
N THR A 155 1.73 -6.60 -14.71
CA THR A 155 0.77 -5.95 -13.82
C THR A 155 0.91 -4.42 -13.83
N HIS A 156 2.15 -3.91 -13.87
CA HIS A 156 2.39 -2.47 -14.08
C HIS A 156 1.87 -1.96 -15.42
N ALA A 157 1.91 -2.79 -16.45
CA ALA A 157 1.42 -2.43 -17.77
C ALA A 157 -0.11 -2.52 -17.90
N ALA A 158 -0.81 -3.20 -16.98
CA ALA A 158 -2.24 -3.51 -17.12
C ALA A 158 -3.19 -2.40 -16.65
N ALA A 159 -2.80 -1.60 -15.66
CA ALA A 159 -3.64 -0.57 -15.06
C ALA A 159 -2.80 0.54 -14.42
N PRO A 160 -3.37 1.73 -14.10
CA PRO A 160 -2.67 2.74 -13.31
C PRO A 160 -2.41 2.23 -11.87
N TRP A 161 -1.29 2.68 -11.29
CA TRP A 161 -0.90 2.34 -9.92
C TRP A 161 -0.97 3.56 -8.99
N LEU A 162 -1.47 3.32 -7.79
CA LEU A 162 -1.40 4.21 -6.65
C LEU A 162 -0.50 3.55 -5.60
N VAL A 163 0.61 4.19 -5.26
CA VAL A 163 1.65 3.57 -4.43
C VAL A 163 1.92 4.38 -3.16
N THR A 164 2.24 3.69 -2.10
CA THR A 164 2.91 4.21 -0.90
C THR A 164 4.00 3.23 -0.50
N TRP A 165 4.96 3.67 0.33
CA TRP A 165 5.95 2.78 0.95
C TRP A 165 5.45 2.23 2.27
N ASP A 166 6.17 1.25 2.82
CA ASP A 166 6.18 0.89 4.23
C ASP A 166 7.63 0.99 4.76
N ASP A 167 8.05 0.16 5.68
CA ASP A 167 9.38 0.20 6.30
C ASP A 167 10.48 -0.35 5.39
N HIS A 168 10.28 -1.48 4.75
CA HIS A 168 11.31 -2.17 3.96
C HIS A 168 11.80 -1.42 2.71
N GLU A 169 11.14 -0.33 2.34
CA GLU A 169 11.70 0.59 1.36
C GLU A 169 12.88 1.39 1.92
N VAL A 170 13.04 1.45 3.26
CA VAL A 170 14.13 2.17 3.95
C VAL A 170 14.85 1.25 4.94
N ASP A 171 14.17 0.85 6.04
CA ASP A 171 14.73 0.06 7.16
C ASP A 171 13.59 -0.53 7.99
N ASN A 172 13.65 -1.85 8.28
CA ASN A 172 12.59 -2.57 8.99
C ASN A 172 12.15 -1.84 10.27
N ASN A 173 10.84 -1.64 10.42
CA ASN A 173 10.18 -0.97 11.53
C ASN A 173 10.73 0.44 11.85
N ASP A 174 11.26 1.16 10.87
CA ASP A 174 11.72 2.54 11.07
C ASP A 174 10.59 3.46 11.57
N ALA A 175 10.98 4.42 12.39
CA ALA A 175 10.07 5.42 12.94
C ALA A 175 10.74 6.80 12.88
N ASP A 176 10.34 7.63 11.91
CA ASP A 176 10.96 8.91 11.59
C ASP A 176 12.49 8.75 11.44
N ASP A 177 13.27 9.26 12.37
CA ASP A 177 14.75 9.20 12.36
C ASP A 177 15.32 8.08 13.25
N VAL A 178 14.48 7.16 13.72
CA VAL A 178 14.85 6.05 14.60
C VAL A 178 14.81 4.73 13.85
N SER A 179 15.95 4.03 13.79
CA SER A 179 16.05 2.65 13.27
C SER A 179 15.73 1.65 14.37
N GLN A 180 15.11 0.53 13.99
CA GLN A 180 14.97 -0.63 14.88
C GLN A 180 16.34 -1.14 15.35
N ASP A 181 17.37 -1.03 14.53
CA ASP A 181 18.72 -1.49 14.84
C ASP A 181 19.47 -0.46 15.71
N LYS A 182 19.71 -0.83 16.98
CA LYS A 182 20.37 0.02 17.98
C LYS A 182 21.77 0.53 17.59
N GLY A 183 22.40 -0.06 16.57
CA GLY A 183 23.70 0.34 16.05
C GLY A 183 23.63 1.41 14.95
N VAL A 184 22.43 1.71 14.47
CA VAL A 184 22.21 2.70 13.41
C VAL A 184 21.88 4.06 14.04
N SER A 185 22.68 5.07 13.75
CA SER A 185 22.39 6.43 14.22
C SER A 185 21.34 7.09 13.32
N SER A 186 20.59 8.06 13.88
CA SER A 186 19.65 8.91 13.14
C SER A 186 20.27 9.49 11.85
N ALA A 187 21.49 10.03 11.93
CA ALA A 187 22.18 10.57 10.77
C ALA A 187 22.43 9.52 9.66
N ARG A 188 22.72 8.27 10.03
CA ARG A 188 22.91 7.16 9.08
C ARG A 188 21.56 6.74 8.46
N LEU A 189 20.54 6.60 9.28
CA LEU A 189 19.18 6.27 8.80
C LEU A 189 18.67 7.34 7.82
N LEU A 190 18.77 8.63 8.18
CA LEU A 190 18.35 9.73 7.33
C LEU A 190 19.13 9.78 6.00
N GLN A 191 20.42 9.44 6.00
CA GLN A 191 21.19 9.33 4.77
C GLN A 191 20.70 8.16 3.90
N SER A 192 20.41 7.00 4.49
CA SER A 192 19.82 5.83 3.79
C SER A 192 18.45 6.18 3.25
N ARG A 193 17.63 6.84 4.05
CA ARG A 193 16.27 7.29 3.67
C ARG A 193 16.31 8.27 2.48
N ALA A 194 17.26 9.20 2.44
CA ALA A 194 17.44 10.10 1.30
C ALA A 194 17.75 9.33 0.00
N ASN A 195 18.60 8.30 0.09
CA ASN A 195 18.94 7.44 -1.04
C ASN A 195 17.74 6.57 -1.48
N ALA A 196 17.02 6.00 -0.50
CA ALA A 196 15.83 5.20 -0.70
C ALA A 196 14.71 5.99 -1.39
N TYR A 197 14.38 7.18 -0.88
CA TYR A 197 13.33 8.03 -1.43
C TYR A 197 13.65 8.52 -2.84
N LYS A 198 14.93 8.82 -3.10
CA LYS A 198 15.38 9.15 -4.46
C LYS A 198 15.12 7.98 -5.41
N ALA A 199 15.55 6.77 -5.05
CA ALA A 199 15.35 5.58 -5.87
C ALA A 199 13.85 5.20 -5.99
N TYR A 200 13.08 5.37 -4.91
CA TYR A 200 11.63 5.17 -4.95
C TYR A 200 10.96 6.10 -5.96
N TYR A 201 11.27 7.40 -5.92
CA TYR A 201 10.75 8.35 -6.90
C TYR A 201 11.16 7.95 -8.34
N GLU A 202 12.40 7.59 -8.57
CA GLU A 202 12.91 7.17 -9.89
C GLU A 202 12.15 5.97 -10.47
N HIS A 203 11.64 5.08 -9.63
CA HIS A 203 11.06 3.80 -10.04
C HIS A 203 9.53 3.73 -9.92
N MET A 204 8.90 4.65 -9.21
CA MET A 204 7.45 4.62 -8.95
C MET A 204 6.69 5.65 -9.79
N PRO A 205 5.41 5.39 -10.14
CA PRO A 205 4.59 6.28 -10.95
C PRO A 205 4.09 7.48 -10.13
N LEU A 206 5.00 8.33 -9.71
CA LEU A 206 4.74 9.50 -8.89
C LEU A 206 4.77 10.79 -9.72
N ARG A 207 4.14 11.82 -9.21
CA ARG A 207 4.14 13.16 -9.81
C ARG A 207 5.29 14.00 -9.26
N SER A 208 5.61 15.10 -9.94
CA SER A 208 6.61 16.07 -9.48
C SER A 208 6.30 16.66 -8.09
N ALA A 209 5.03 16.68 -7.69
CA ALA A 209 4.61 17.07 -6.35
C ALA A 209 5.16 16.14 -5.24
N GLN A 210 5.56 14.91 -5.57
CA GLN A 210 6.18 13.95 -4.66
C GLN A 210 7.70 13.90 -4.81
N LEU A 211 8.34 14.88 -5.46
CA LEU A 211 9.80 14.91 -5.59
C LEU A 211 10.46 14.95 -4.21
N PRO A 212 11.43 14.06 -3.91
CA PRO A 212 12.10 14.03 -2.63
C PRO A 212 13.08 15.21 -2.46
N HIS A 213 13.23 15.65 -1.23
CA HIS A 213 14.14 16.70 -0.80
C HIS A 213 15.09 16.17 0.29
N GLY A 214 16.10 15.41 -0.10
CA GLY A 214 16.95 14.68 0.84
C GLY A 214 16.17 13.56 1.53
N PRO A 215 16.14 13.48 2.86
CA PRO A 215 15.42 12.45 3.60
C PRO A 215 13.90 12.70 3.70
N ASP A 216 13.39 13.80 3.14
CA ASP A 216 11.99 14.17 3.21
C ASP A 216 11.32 14.03 1.85
N MET A 217 10.12 13.44 1.82
CA MET A 217 9.34 13.28 0.59
C MET A 217 7.83 13.42 0.87
N PRO A 218 7.13 14.35 0.20
CA PRO A 218 5.70 14.57 0.41
C PRO A 218 4.86 13.47 -0.26
N LEU A 219 4.82 12.27 0.33
CA LEU A 219 4.17 11.10 -0.26
C LEU A 219 2.67 11.07 0.00
N TYR A 220 2.22 11.43 1.21
CA TYR A 220 0.80 11.40 1.52
C TYR A 220 0.01 12.36 0.62
N ARG A 221 -1.08 11.89 0.10
CA ARG A 221 -1.87 12.63 -0.90
C ARG A 221 -3.30 12.14 -0.98
N ARG A 222 -4.17 12.97 -1.56
CA ARG A 222 -5.58 12.67 -1.84
C ARG A 222 -5.77 12.40 -3.33
N VAL A 223 -6.50 11.35 -3.66
CA VAL A 223 -6.80 10.94 -5.05
C VAL A 223 -8.30 10.65 -5.17
N PRO A 224 -9.10 11.61 -5.66
CA PRO A 224 -10.53 11.41 -5.82
C PRO A 224 -10.85 10.59 -7.08
N TYR A 225 -11.86 9.73 -6.98
CA TYR A 225 -12.48 9.01 -8.08
C TYR A 225 -13.94 9.46 -8.26
N GLY A 226 -14.13 10.65 -8.80
CA GLY A 226 -15.43 11.33 -8.82
C GLY A 226 -15.96 11.53 -7.39
N ASN A 227 -17.27 11.40 -7.22
CA ASN A 227 -17.93 11.38 -5.91
C ASN A 227 -18.12 9.94 -5.38
N LEU A 228 -17.55 8.93 -6.04
CA LEU A 228 -17.70 7.55 -5.60
C LEU A 228 -16.72 7.19 -4.49
N ALA A 229 -15.44 7.47 -4.68
CA ALA A 229 -14.42 7.16 -3.71
C ALA A 229 -13.36 8.27 -3.63
N ASP A 230 -12.83 8.48 -2.44
CA ASP A 230 -11.77 9.43 -2.17
C ASP A 230 -10.64 8.75 -1.41
N PHE A 231 -9.52 8.57 -2.06
CA PHE A 231 -8.38 7.85 -1.48
C PHE A 231 -7.44 8.84 -0.79
N PHE A 232 -7.29 8.66 0.51
CA PHE A 232 -6.28 9.30 1.34
C PHE A 232 -5.13 8.32 1.49
N VAL A 233 -4.09 8.50 0.69
CA VAL A 233 -2.87 7.70 0.74
C VAL A 233 -2.00 8.24 1.86
N LEU A 234 -1.74 7.43 2.88
CA LEU A 234 -1.03 7.84 4.07
C LEU A 234 0.44 7.39 4.04
N ASP A 235 1.22 8.03 4.87
CA ASP A 235 2.59 7.66 5.22
C ASP A 235 2.67 7.45 6.73
N THR A 236 2.76 6.22 7.16
CA THR A 236 2.80 5.85 8.58
C THR A 236 4.20 5.58 9.10
N ARG A 237 5.25 5.98 8.35
CA ARG A 237 6.66 5.78 8.71
C ARG A 237 7.42 7.10 8.94
N GLN A 238 7.42 8.00 7.98
CA GLN A 238 8.26 9.20 7.98
C GLN A 238 7.96 10.19 9.12
N TYR A 239 6.75 10.17 9.68
CA TYR A 239 6.29 11.18 10.64
C TYR A 239 5.93 10.63 12.01
N ARG A 240 6.12 9.32 12.22
CA ARG A 240 5.68 8.65 13.42
C ARG A 240 6.66 8.82 14.59
N SER A 241 6.13 8.80 15.79
CA SER A 241 6.96 8.63 17.00
C SER A 241 7.55 7.24 17.04
N ASP A 242 8.70 7.07 17.70
CA ASP A 242 9.26 5.74 17.98
C ASP A 242 8.24 4.83 18.65
N GLN A 243 8.36 3.51 18.46
CA GLN A 243 7.44 2.52 19.00
C GLN A 243 7.44 2.58 20.55
N PRO A 244 6.30 2.90 21.17
CA PRO A 244 6.23 2.88 22.63
C PRO A 244 6.46 1.46 23.15
N CYS A 245 7.01 1.32 24.38
CA CYS A 245 7.36 0.05 25.00
C CYS A 245 8.45 -0.75 24.26
N GLY A 246 9.08 -0.18 23.22
CA GLY A 246 9.98 -0.85 22.27
C GLY A 246 9.23 -1.79 21.33
N ASP A 247 9.88 -2.24 20.29
CA ASP A 247 9.27 -2.98 19.19
C ASP A 247 8.78 -4.40 19.54
N GLY A 248 7.95 -4.98 18.64
CA GLY A 248 7.40 -6.35 18.73
C GLY A 248 6.02 -6.45 19.38
N ASN A 249 5.60 -7.69 19.69
CA ASN A 249 4.33 -7.93 20.38
C ASN A 249 4.55 -7.84 21.90
N LYS A 250 3.85 -6.93 22.57
CA LYS A 250 4.02 -6.69 24.01
C LYS A 250 2.71 -6.34 24.69
N ILE A 251 2.69 -6.52 26.00
CA ILE A 251 1.67 -5.95 26.88
C ILE A 251 1.83 -4.42 26.81
N PRO A 252 0.75 -3.65 26.56
CA PRO A 252 0.82 -2.20 26.54
C PRO A 252 1.40 -1.62 27.84
N CYS A 253 2.35 -0.70 27.72
CA CYS A 253 2.90 0.08 28.83
C CYS A 253 2.33 1.52 28.81
N ASP A 254 2.66 2.32 29.80
CA ASP A 254 2.16 3.70 29.93
C ASP A 254 2.48 4.57 28.69
N GLY A 255 3.58 4.28 27.98
CA GLY A 255 3.97 4.97 26.75
C GLY A 255 2.94 4.89 25.62
N VAL A 256 2.10 3.85 25.60
CA VAL A 256 1.01 3.70 24.61
C VAL A 256 -0.08 4.80 24.80
N TYR A 257 -0.18 5.34 26.01
CA TYR A 257 -1.14 6.36 26.43
C TYR A 257 -0.50 7.74 26.63
N GLU A 258 0.73 7.93 26.16
CA GLU A 258 1.43 9.19 26.30
C GLU A 258 0.94 10.21 25.26
N GLU A 259 0.62 11.43 25.72
CA GLU A 259 0.23 12.53 24.84
C GLU A 259 1.38 12.89 23.89
N GLY A 260 1.05 13.07 22.61
CA GLY A 260 2.03 13.38 21.55
C GLY A 260 2.61 12.18 20.85
N THR A 261 2.38 10.95 21.34
CA THR A 261 2.68 9.72 20.59
C THR A 261 1.77 9.63 19.36
N SER A 262 2.36 9.62 18.18
CA SER A 262 1.63 9.74 16.90
C SER A 262 2.20 8.83 15.83
N ILE A 263 1.33 8.31 14.98
CA ILE A 263 1.69 7.54 13.78
C ILE A 263 1.70 8.43 12.53
N LEU A 264 0.87 9.47 12.49
CA LEU A 264 0.73 10.36 11.34
C LEU A 264 1.54 11.66 11.46
N GLY A 265 1.92 12.04 12.66
CA GLY A 265 2.43 13.38 12.93
C GLY A 265 1.34 14.46 12.80
N VAL A 266 1.60 15.63 13.36
CA VAL A 266 0.60 16.72 13.46
C VAL A 266 0.11 17.20 12.10
N HIS A 267 1.01 17.34 11.15
CA HIS A 267 0.67 17.93 9.83
C HIS A 267 -0.18 16.97 8.98
N GLN A 268 0.21 15.70 8.88
CA GLN A 268 -0.55 14.72 8.11
C GLN A 268 -1.91 14.44 8.75
N ARG A 269 -1.97 14.32 10.10
CA ARG A 269 -3.23 14.16 10.83
C ARG A 269 -4.19 15.32 10.53
N SER A 270 -3.73 16.55 10.63
CA SER A 270 -4.55 17.74 10.37
C SER A 270 -5.03 17.80 8.90
N TRP A 271 -4.15 17.44 7.96
CA TRP A 271 -4.48 17.34 6.55
C TRP A 271 -5.53 16.25 6.29
N LEU A 272 -5.39 15.07 6.89
CA LEU A 272 -6.35 13.97 6.77
C LEU A 272 -7.73 14.36 7.29
N MET A 273 -7.80 14.87 8.51
CA MET A 273 -9.07 15.28 9.13
C MET A 273 -9.78 16.35 8.30
N ASN A 274 -9.06 17.41 7.89
CA ASN A 274 -9.62 18.44 7.02
C ASN A 274 -10.07 17.88 5.65
N GLY A 275 -9.30 16.97 5.08
CA GLY A 275 -9.65 16.34 3.80
C GLY A 275 -10.91 15.49 3.88
N LEU A 276 -11.06 14.70 4.94
CA LEU A 276 -12.23 13.85 5.19
C LEU A 276 -13.48 14.68 5.46
N GLU A 277 -13.38 15.74 6.28
CA GLU A 277 -14.51 16.65 6.61
C GLU A 277 -15.07 17.34 5.34
N HIS A 278 -14.21 17.64 4.38
CA HIS A 278 -14.58 18.28 3.12
C HIS A 278 -14.75 17.31 1.94
N SER A 279 -14.76 16.00 2.20
CA SER A 279 -15.00 15.01 1.18
C SER A 279 -16.48 14.91 0.84
N ALA A 280 -16.79 14.95 -0.45
CA ALA A 280 -18.13 14.70 -0.96
C ALA A 280 -18.30 13.26 -1.50
N ALA A 281 -17.31 12.41 -1.24
CA ALA A 281 -17.31 11.05 -1.75
C ALA A 281 -18.24 10.12 -0.95
N GLN A 282 -18.81 9.15 -1.64
CA GLN A 282 -19.62 8.10 -1.04
C GLN A 282 -18.79 7.21 -0.10
N TRP A 283 -17.51 6.94 -0.46
CA TRP A 283 -16.57 6.13 0.30
C TRP A 283 -15.29 6.92 0.56
N ASN A 284 -14.88 7.02 1.82
CA ASN A 284 -13.65 7.67 2.23
C ASN A 284 -12.62 6.58 2.59
N VAL A 285 -11.57 6.48 1.80
CA VAL A 285 -10.64 5.36 1.83
C VAL A 285 -9.29 5.81 2.38
N LEU A 286 -8.87 5.26 3.51
CA LEU A 286 -7.52 5.42 4.03
C LEU A 286 -6.65 4.27 3.49
N ALA A 287 -5.80 4.56 2.52
CA ALA A 287 -4.85 3.59 1.97
C ALA A 287 -3.52 3.75 2.73
N GLN A 288 -3.20 2.78 3.60
CA GLN A 288 -2.11 2.90 4.56
C GLN A 288 -1.44 1.55 4.82
N GLN A 289 -0.39 1.53 5.63
CA GLN A 289 0.51 0.40 5.79
C GLN A 289 0.05 -0.53 6.91
N VAL A 290 -0.05 -0.03 8.14
CA VAL A 290 -0.11 -0.82 9.37
C VAL A 290 -1.53 -0.93 9.95
N MET A 291 -1.86 -2.06 10.55
CA MET A 291 -3.20 -2.41 11.03
C MET A 291 -3.74 -1.40 12.06
N MET A 292 -4.96 -0.91 11.83
CA MET A 292 -5.63 0.06 12.71
C MET A 292 -6.44 -0.62 13.82
N ALA A 293 -7.08 -1.75 13.55
CA ALA A 293 -7.83 -2.47 14.58
C ALA A 293 -6.93 -2.96 15.72
N ASN A 294 -7.45 -2.91 16.95
CA ASN A 294 -6.70 -3.27 18.17
C ASN A 294 -6.64 -4.77 18.39
N LEU A 295 -5.94 -5.48 17.54
CA LEU A 295 -5.84 -6.93 17.59
C LEU A 295 -5.05 -7.39 18.82
N ASP A 296 -5.74 -8.06 19.77
CA ASP A 296 -5.06 -8.85 20.80
C ASP A 296 -4.48 -10.11 20.15
N ARG A 297 -3.17 -10.24 20.20
CA ARG A 297 -2.41 -11.36 19.62
C ARG A 297 -2.09 -12.45 20.63
N GLN A 298 -2.36 -12.20 21.93
CA GLN A 298 -2.18 -13.15 23.00
C GLN A 298 -3.49 -13.93 23.22
N VAL A 299 -3.50 -15.17 22.76
CA VAL A 299 -4.61 -16.07 23.06
C VAL A 299 -4.58 -16.50 24.51
N GLY A 300 -5.68 -16.27 25.25
CA GLY A 300 -5.79 -16.57 26.69
C GLY A 300 -5.62 -15.34 27.60
N PRO A 301 -5.34 -15.52 28.90
CA PRO A 301 -5.29 -14.40 29.83
C PRO A 301 -4.21 -13.37 29.51
N GLY A 302 -4.58 -12.11 29.48
CA GLY A 302 -3.72 -10.97 29.17
C GLY A 302 -4.04 -10.38 27.82
N VAL A 303 -3.35 -9.30 27.46
CA VAL A 303 -3.47 -8.61 26.17
C VAL A 303 -2.06 -8.33 25.67
N ALA A 304 -1.74 -8.73 24.43
CA ALA A 304 -0.51 -8.32 23.77
C ALA A 304 -0.80 -7.79 22.38
N VAL A 305 -0.36 -6.57 22.09
CA VAL A 305 -0.52 -5.92 20.79
C VAL A 305 0.82 -5.67 20.15
N SER A 306 0.82 -5.47 18.83
CA SER A 306 2.04 -5.09 18.12
C SER A 306 2.35 -3.60 18.38
N MET A 307 3.57 -3.32 18.82
CA MET A 307 4.04 -1.96 19.08
C MET A 307 4.31 -1.17 17.81
N ASP A 308 4.37 -1.85 16.68
CA ASP A 308 4.57 -1.24 15.37
C ASP A 308 3.24 -0.87 14.65
N LYS A 309 2.09 -1.09 15.26
CA LYS A 309 0.76 -0.87 14.67
C LYS A 309 0.00 0.22 15.43
N TRP A 310 -1.15 0.65 14.90
CA TRP A 310 -2.01 1.65 15.56
C TRP A 310 -2.40 1.31 16.99
N ALA A 311 -2.40 0.03 17.34
CA ALA A 311 -2.67 -0.41 18.72
C ALA A 311 -1.69 0.17 19.75
N ALA A 312 -0.47 0.52 19.35
CA ALA A 312 0.52 1.16 20.22
C ALA A 312 0.42 2.69 20.24
N TYR A 313 -0.35 3.28 19.35
CA TYR A 313 -0.62 4.72 19.26
C TYR A 313 -2.07 4.99 19.66
N GLU A 314 -2.43 4.49 20.85
CA GLU A 314 -3.82 4.35 21.32
C GLU A 314 -4.59 5.67 21.32
N LEU A 315 -3.97 6.75 21.84
CA LEU A 315 -4.64 8.04 21.92
C LEU A 315 -4.99 8.60 20.53
N GLU A 316 -4.04 8.59 19.61
CA GLU A 316 -4.29 9.10 18.26
C GLU A 316 -5.30 8.25 17.51
N ARG A 317 -5.21 6.91 17.62
CA ARG A 317 -6.19 6.00 17.01
C ARG A 317 -7.58 6.24 17.54
N ARG A 318 -7.74 6.26 18.87
CA ARG A 318 -9.02 6.49 19.54
C ARG A 318 -9.62 7.84 19.19
N ASP A 319 -8.81 8.89 19.18
CA ASP A 319 -9.25 10.23 18.80
C ASP A 319 -9.74 10.26 17.36
N LEU A 320 -9.02 9.60 16.43
CA LEU A 320 -9.41 9.55 15.03
C LEU A 320 -10.72 8.78 14.83
N LEU A 321 -10.88 7.62 15.48
CA LEU A 321 -12.10 6.81 15.38
C LEU A 321 -13.32 7.50 16.02
N ASN A 322 -13.13 8.15 17.18
CA ASN A 322 -14.18 8.97 17.79
C ASN A 322 -14.58 10.13 16.87
N TRP A 323 -13.58 10.79 16.26
CA TRP A 323 -13.83 11.89 15.35
C TRP A 323 -14.56 11.45 14.07
N PHE A 324 -14.32 10.24 13.53
CA PHE A 324 -15.12 9.69 12.44
C PHE A 324 -16.61 9.69 12.76
N ASN A 325 -16.95 9.33 14.00
CA ASN A 325 -18.34 9.34 14.46
C ASN A 325 -18.87 10.76 14.69
N GLU A 326 -18.10 11.63 15.33
CA GLU A 326 -18.52 13.01 15.66
C GLU A 326 -18.71 13.87 14.42
N ALA A 327 -17.77 13.79 13.46
CA ALA A 327 -17.81 14.51 12.20
C ALA A 327 -18.71 13.81 11.15
N GLN A 328 -19.32 12.66 11.49
CA GLN A 328 -20.18 11.89 10.60
C GLN A 328 -19.51 11.58 9.25
N ILE A 329 -18.25 11.14 9.29
CA ILE A 329 -17.50 10.79 8.08
C ILE A 329 -18.21 9.67 7.33
N THR A 330 -18.47 9.90 6.05
CA THR A 330 -19.26 8.99 5.22
C THR A 330 -18.44 7.75 4.86
N ASN A 331 -18.91 6.57 5.28
CA ASN A 331 -18.37 5.25 4.94
C ASN A 331 -16.82 5.16 4.98
N PRO A 332 -16.17 5.33 6.13
CA PRO A 332 -14.73 5.16 6.24
C PRO A 332 -14.32 3.71 6.00
N VAL A 333 -13.37 3.49 5.10
CA VAL A 333 -12.76 2.19 4.81
C VAL A 333 -11.25 2.32 4.91
N VAL A 334 -10.62 1.44 5.67
CA VAL A 334 -9.16 1.37 5.79
C VAL A 334 -8.63 0.19 5.00
N LEU A 335 -7.65 0.42 4.14
CA LEU A 335 -6.90 -0.61 3.41
C LEU A 335 -5.51 -0.69 4.02
N THR A 336 -5.09 -1.90 4.37
CA THR A 336 -3.88 -2.16 5.16
C THR A 336 -3.05 -3.29 4.54
N GLY A 337 -1.72 -3.21 4.67
CA GLY A 337 -0.74 -4.20 4.24
C GLY A 337 0.04 -4.84 5.40
N ASP A 338 1.37 -4.92 5.26
CA ASP A 338 2.41 -5.18 6.28
C ASP A 338 2.35 -6.54 7.01
N ILE A 339 1.20 -6.97 7.47
CA ILE A 339 1.08 -8.08 8.43
C ILE A 339 1.20 -9.49 7.80
N HIS A 340 1.31 -9.61 6.50
CA HIS A 340 1.40 -10.86 5.73
C HIS A 340 0.25 -11.85 5.98
N LYS A 341 -0.93 -11.33 6.33
CA LYS A 341 -2.16 -12.09 6.57
C LYS A 341 -3.36 -11.29 6.11
N ASN A 342 -4.42 -12.01 5.76
CA ASN A 342 -5.71 -11.41 5.47
C ASN A 342 -6.53 -11.26 6.74
N TYR A 343 -7.05 -10.07 7.00
CA TYR A 343 -8.05 -9.81 8.03
C TYR A 343 -9.18 -8.95 7.49
N ALA A 344 -10.40 -9.13 8.00
CA ALA A 344 -11.52 -8.22 7.84
C ALA A 344 -12.00 -7.80 9.23
N CYS A 345 -11.95 -6.50 9.52
CA CYS A 345 -12.25 -5.96 10.84
C CYS A 345 -13.31 -4.87 10.76
N GLU A 346 -14.19 -4.84 11.76
CA GLU A 346 -15.01 -3.68 12.07
C GLU A 346 -14.18 -2.75 12.97
N LEU A 347 -14.10 -1.47 12.62
CA LEU A 347 -13.39 -0.49 13.44
C LEU A 347 -14.34 0.07 14.49
N LEU A 348 -14.16 -0.39 15.73
CA LEU A 348 -14.94 0.07 16.85
C LEU A 348 -14.54 1.49 17.24
N ARG A 349 -15.50 2.30 17.61
CA ARG A 349 -15.26 3.63 18.15
C ARG A 349 -14.33 3.59 19.37
N GLU A 350 -14.53 2.58 20.23
CA GLU A 350 -13.73 2.34 21.43
C GLU A 350 -13.43 0.84 21.57
N PHE A 351 -12.19 0.44 21.33
CA PHE A 351 -11.78 -0.96 21.40
C PHE A 351 -11.70 -1.53 22.81
N ASN A 352 -11.65 -0.68 23.84
CA ASN A 352 -11.74 -1.12 25.24
C ASN A 352 -13.20 -1.41 25.67
N ASP A 353 -14.16 -1.06 24.82
CA ASP A 353 -15.58 -1.40 24.95
C ASP A 353 -16.02 -2.14 23.69
N LEU A 354 -15.99 -3.47 23.73
CA LEU A 354 -16.32 -4.34 22.60
C LEU A 354 -17.81 -4.25 22.16
N ASP A 355 -18.65 -3.65 22.95
CA ASP A 355 -20.06 -3.35 22.62
C ASP A 355 -20.21 -1.97 21.96
N SER A 356 -19.13 -1.21 21.82
CA SER A 356 -19.17 0.10 21.16
C SER A 356 -19.48 -0.05 19.66
N SER A 357 -20.10 0.99 19.08
CA SER A 357 -20.51 0.97 17.66
C SER A 357 -19.30 0.92 16.72
N SER A 358 -19.43 0.22 15.61
CA SER A 358 -18.49 0.34 14.48
C SER A 358 -18.63 1.71 13.81
N VAL A 359 -17.51 2.34 13.49
CA VAL A 359 -17.42 3.65 12.82
C VAL A 359 -16.76 3.55 11.43
N GLY A 360 -16.26 2.38 11.07
CA GLY A 360 -15.61 2.10 9.78
C GLY A 360 -15.30 0.62 9.64
N THR A 361 -14.69 0.26 8.53
CA THR A 361 -14.23 -1.11 8.27
C THR A 361 -12.77 -1.10 7.82
N GLU A 362 -12.02 -2.15 8.17
CA GLU A 362 -10.65 -2.34 7.75
C GLU A 362 -10.49 -3.67 7.01
N PHE A 363 -9.89 -3.60 5.83
CA PHE A 363 -9.49 -4.75 5.04
C PHE A 363 -7.97 -4.83 5.00
N VAL A 364 -7.41 -5.82 5.67
CA VAL A 364 -5.98 -6.10 5.68
C VAL A 364 -5.69 -7.14 4.62
N GLY A 365 -4.84 -6.78 3.66
CA GLY A 365 -4.35 -7.67 2.61
C GLY A 365 -3.11 -8.43 3.05
N THR A 366 -3.03 -9.69 2.64
CA THR A 366 -1.83 -10.50 2.82
C THR A 366 -0.70 -10.05 1.90
N SER A 367 0.47 -10.65 2.04
CA SER A 367 1.62 -10.43 1.15
C SER A 367 1.45 -11.12 -0.22
N ILE A 368 2.07 -10.55 -1.25
CA ILE A 368 2.25 -11.20 -2.55
C ILE A 368 3.12 -12.45 -2.41
N SER A 369 4.21 -12.38 -1.64
CA SER A 369 5.20 -13.47 -1.52
C SER A 369 5.94 -13.50 -0.19
N SER A 370 5.94 -12.42 0.57
CA SER A 370 6.69 -12.33 1.83
C SER A 370 6.30 -13.43 2.80
N SER A 371 7.28 -13.97 3.52
CA SER A 371 7.18 -15.12 4.42
C SER A 371 6.95 -16.48 3.73
N GLY A 372 7.11 -16.58 2.39
CA GLY A 372 6.99 -17.84 1.66
C GLY A 372 5.56 -18.39 1.60
N ASP A 373 5.41 -19.72 1.51
CA ASP A 373 4.09 -20.35 1.51
C ASP A 373 3.34 -20.03 2.81
N GLY A 374 2.07 -19.70 2.67
CA GLY A 374 1.20 -19.41 3.80
C GLY A 374 0.41 -20.62 4.28
N PHE A 375 -0.58 -20.37 5.09
CA PHE A 375 -1.50 -21.39 5.61
C PHE A 375 -2.91 -20.81 5.65
N ASP A 376 -3.94 -21.66 5.59
CA ASP A 376 -5.33 -21.17 5.59
C ASP A 376 -5.68 -20.53 6.96
N GLN A 377 -5.65 -21.31 8.03
CA GLN A 377 -5.98 -20.83 9.38
C GLN A 377 -5.04 -21.47 10.42
N PRO A 378 -4.71 -20.75 11.51
CA PRO A 378 -3.99 -21.33 12.64
C PRO A 378 -4.92 -22.23 13.47
N ASP A 379 -4.33 -23.18 14.21
CA ASP A 379 -5.09 -24.13 15.05
C ASP A 379 -5.96 -23.46 16.12
N ASN A 380 -5.58 -22.26 16.56
CA ASN A 380 -6.28 -21.47 17.60
C ASN A 380 -7.21 -20.40 17.05
N ILE A 381 -7.65 -20.51 15.79
CA ILE A 381 -8.44 -19.46 15.12
C ILE A 381 -9.75 -19.13 15.87
N ASP A 382 -10.47 -20.14 16.36
CA ASP A 382 -11.75 -19.91 17.03
C ASP A 382 -11.56 -19.09 18.32
N GLN A 383 -10.47 -19.33 19.05
CA GLN A 383 -10.14 -18.56 20.23
C GLN A 383 -9.72 -17.13 19.87
N LEU A 384 -8.86 -16.96 18.87
CA LEU A 384 -8.48 -15.62 18.38
C LEU A 384 -9.71 -14.78 17.99
N LEU A 385 -10.64 -15.36 17.26
CA LEU A 385 -11.89 -14.67 16.84
C LEU A 385 -12.81 -14.37 18.03
N SER A 386 -12.89 -15.27 19.03
CA SER A 386 -13.72 -15.06 20.21
C SER A 386 -13.18 -13.94 21.12
N GLU A 387 -11.87 -13.77 21.18
CA GLU A 387 -11.19 -12.73 21.97
C GLU A 387 -11.16 -11.37 21.23
N ASN A 388 -11.33 -11.40 19.88
CA ASN A 388 -11.37 -10.23 19.02
C ASN A 388 -12.67 -10.18 18.21
N PRO A 389 -13.85 -9.92 18.81
CA PRO A 389 -15.15 -10.06 18.13
C PRO A 389 -15.36 -9.09 16.95
N PHE A 390 -14.59 -8.01 16.87
CA PHE A 390 -14.53 -7.10 15.71
C PHE A 390 -13.80 -7.72 14.50
N LEU A 391 -12.97 -8.74 14.72
CA LEU A 391 -12.29 -9.50 13.67
C LEU A 391 -13.24 -10.55 13.09
N LYS A 392 -13.66 -10.38 11.85
CA LYS A 392 -14.65 -11.26 11.17
C LYS A 392 -14.00 -12.32 10.29
N TYR A 393 -12.72 -12.17 9.97
CA TYR A 393 -11.99 -13.08 9.08
C TYR A 393 -10.50 -13.05 9.31
N HIS A 394 -9.90 -14.22 9.19
CA HIS A 394 -8.45 -14.44 9.14
C HIS A 394 -8.12 -15.49 8.08
N ASN A 395 -7.03 -15.27 7.33
CA ASN A 395 -6.41 -16.26 6.46
C ASN A 395 -4.93 -15.90 6.26
N GLY A 396 -4.05 -16.89 6.28
CA GLY A 396 -2.60 -16.68 6.18
C GLY A 396 -1.99 -17.08 4.82
N GLU A 397 -2.79 -17.39 3.78
CA GLU A 397 -2.27 -17.63 2.42
C GLU A 397 -1.82 -16.33 1.76
N ARG A 398 -1.01 -16.44 0.72
CA ARG A 398 -0.52 -15.30 -0.08
C ARG A 398 -1.56 -14.85 -1.09
N GLY A 399 -1.45 -13.63 -1.61
CA GLY A 399 -2.40 -13.16 -2.61
C GLY A 399 -2.56 -11.64 -2.65
N TYR A 400 -3.75 -11.19 -2.95
CA TYR A 400 -4.15 -9.78 -2.99
C TYR A 400 -5.64 -9.65 -2.63
N VAL A 401 -6.09 -8.42 -2.46
CA VAL A 401 -7.50 -8.12 -2.20
C VAL A 401 -8.09 -7.39 -3.40
N SER A 402 -9.21 -7.87 -3.92
CA SER A 402 -9.96 -7.26 -5.03
C SER A 402 -11.22 -6.59 -4.48
N CYS A 403 -11.47 -5.35 -4.91
CA CYS A 403 -12.62 -4.56 -4.46
C CYS A 403 -13.47 -4.10 -5.64
N THR A 404 -14.78 -4.24 -5.51
CA THR A 404 -15.78 -3.68 -6.42
C THR A 404 -16.69 -2.74 -5.63
N VAL A 405 -16.71 -1.47 -6.03
CA VAL A 405 -17.34 -0.40 -5.26
C VAL A 405 -18.36 0.34 -6.12
N ASN A 406 -19.54 0.56 -5.58
CA ASN A 406 -20.59 1.38 -6.19
C ASN A 406 -21.24 2.29 -5.13
N GLN A 407 -22.25 3.05 -5.51
CA GLN A 407 -22.91 4.00 -4.60
C GLN A 407 -23.64 3.34 -3.41
N LYS A 408 -23.96 2.05 -3.50
CA LYS A 408 -24.78 1.33 -2.50
C LYS A 408 -23.95 0.44 -1.61
N GLU A 409 -22.87 -0.16 -2.16
CA GLU A 409 -22.12 -1.18 -1.47
C GLU A 409 -20.64 -1.16 -1.90
N TRP A 410 -19.83 -1.65 -0.98
CA TRP A 410 -18.43 -1.98 -1.17
C TRP A 410 -18.27 -3.49 -1.00
N ARG A 411 -17.85 -4.18 -2.06
CA ARG A 411 -17.52 -5.61 -2.03
C ARG A 411 -16.03 -5.80 -1.99
N THR A 412 -15.57 -6.68 -1.10
CA THR A 412 -14.16 -7.10 -0.95
C THR A 412 -14.04 -8.60 -1.12
N ASP A 413 -13.17 -9.06 -2.01
CA ASP A 413 -12.87 -10.47 -2.26
C ASP A 413 -11.39 -10.75 -1.92
N TYR A 414 -11.14 -11.67 -0.98
CA TYR A 414 -9.79 -12.12 -0.63
C TYR A 414 -9.33 -13.18 -1.62
N ARG A 415 -8.43 -12.76 -2.51
CA ARG A 415 -7.92 -13.55 -3.65
C ARG A 415 -6.59 -14.18 -3.25
N THR A 416 -6.56 -15.49 -3.04
CA THR A 416 -5.38 -16.17 -2.48
C THR A 416 -4.82 -17.24 -3.41
N VAL A 417 -3.53 -17.51 -3.22
CA VAL A 417 -2.80 -18.61 -3.83
C VAL A 417 -2.26 -19.55 -2.72
N PRO A 418 -2.45 -20.86 -2.81
CA PRO A 418 -2.10 -21.78 -1.73
C PRO A 418 -0.58 -21.96 -1.54
N PHE A 419 0.23 -21.53 -2.51
CA PHE A 419 1.69 -21.56 -2.45
C PHE A 419 2.30 -20.51 -3.37
N VAL A 420 3.50 -20.08 -3.02
CA VAL A 420 4.37 -19.19 -3.81
C VAL A 420 5.78 -19.79 -4.03
N SER A 421 6.09 -20.91 -3.38
CA SER A 421 7.38 -21.63 -3.51
C SER A 421 7.63 -22.22 -4.91
N ARG A 422 6.61 -22.29 -5.73
CA ARG A 422 6.66 -22.75 -7.12
C ARG A 422 5.65 -21.98 -7.98
N PRO A 423 5.84 -21.91 -9.33
CA PRO A 423 4.93 -21.19 -10.20
C PRO A 423 3.58 -21.90 -10.37
N ASN A 424 2.62 -21.20 -11.02
CA ASN A 424 1.31 -21.72 -11.42
C ASN A 424 0.40 -22.17 -10.26
N ALA A 425 0.48 -21.53 -9.11
CA ALA A 425 -0.53 -21.75 -8.06
C ALA A 425 -1.92 -21.31 -8.55
N PRO A 426 -2.99 -22.09 -8.26
CA PRO A 426 -4.35 -21.68 -8.60
C PRO A 426 -4.79 -20.49 -7.75
N LEU A 427 -5.69 -19.68 -8.30
CA LEU A 427 -6.34 -18.58 -7.56
C LEU A 427 -7.61 -19.08 -6.89
N ASN A 428 -7.77 -18.74 -5.62
CA ASN A 428 -8.97 -19.00 -4.83
C ASN A 428 -9.57 -17.68 -4.32
N THR A 429 -10.88 -17.63 -4.16
CA THR A 429 -11.54 -16.62 -3.31
C THR A 429 -11.87 -17.28 -1.98
N ARG A 430 -11.16 -16.92 -0.91
CA ARG A 430 -11.34 -17.54 0.41
C ARG A 430 -12.48 -16.95 1.20
N ALA A 431 -12.74 -15.67 1.02
CA ALA A 431 -13.88 -15.00 1.62
C ALA A 431 -14.27 -13.79 0.78
N SER A 432 -15.52 -13.42 0.87
CA SER A 432 -16.08 -12.20 0.31
C SER A 432 -16.89 -11.48 1.39
N PHE A 433 -16.75 -10.16 1.41
CA PHE A 433 -17.49 -9.29 2.33
C PHE A 433 -18.15 -8.15 1.57
N VAL A 434 -19.34 -7.76 2.06
CA VAL A 434 -20.05 -6.58 1.58
C VAL A 434 -20.29 -5.63 2.75
N VAL A 435 -19.97 -4.36 2.52
CA VAL A 435 -20.35 -3.25 3.40
C VAL A 435 -21.42 -2.43 2.68
N GLU A 436 -22.61 -2.32 3.28
CA GLU A 436 -23.67 -1.46 2.76
C GLU A 436 -23.38 0.02 3.10
N SER A 437 -23.66 0.90 2.16
CA SER A 437 -23.50 2.33 2.40
C SER A 437 -24.30 2.81 3.63
N GLY A 438 -23.65 3.58 4.50
CA GLY A 438 -24.22 4.07 5.77
C GLY A 438 -24.23 3.03 6.90
N ARG A 439 -23.70 1.83 6.68
CA ARG A 439 -23.67 0.76 7.69
C ARG A 439 -22.27 0.11 7.72
N PRO A 440 -21.36 0.56 8.59
CA PRO A 440 -19.98 0.05 8.65
C PRO A 440 -19.91 -1.34 9.34
N ILE A 441 -20.67 -2.30 8.79
CA ILE A 441 -20.78 -3.68 9.26
C ILE A 441 -20.36 -4.61 8.12
N LEU A 442 -19.57 -5.61 8.45
CA LEU A 442 -19.08 -6.61 7.52
C LEU A 442 -20.07 -7.76 7.34
N ASN A 443 -20.70 -7.84 6.17
CA ASN A 443 -21.57 -8.97 5.80
C ASN A 443 -20.76 -9.96 4.95
N LYS A 444 -20.50 -11.15 5.47
CA LYS A 444 -19.88 -12.24 4.71
C LYS A 444 -20.87 -12.82 3.72
N VAL A 445 -20.45 -12.96 2.43
CA VAL A 445 -21.29 -13.41 1.31
C VAL A 445 -20.69 -14.58 0.55
#